data_4773ecd131e9e436d901d9012accf89b
#
_entry.id   4773ecd131e9e436d901d9012accf89b
#
_cell.length_a   1.000
_cell.length_b   1.000
_cell.length_c   1.000
_cell.angle_alpha   90.00
_cell.angle_beta   90.00
_cell.angle_gamma   90.00
#
_symmetry.space_group_name_H-M   'P 1'
#
loop_
_entity.id
_entity.type
_entity.pdbx_description
1 polymer ?
#
loop_
_entity_poly.entity_id
_entity_poly.type
_entity_poly.pdbx_seq_one_letter_code
_entity_poly.pdbx_strand_id
1 'polypeptide(L)'
;MIVLIGTNTNLIQEGQITSVDCPSCSSSNVLYYRIYSKYVHLTMIPLFAVGKIFESECSNCNKDFDYEDFSENDKEKIINLKEIKEAETPFWTYTGIIVLIGFIIFGINSYLENNDQISERINTPTVGDVYNLKLSNGYYSTVRIDEINNDSVYTTQNDYNTYLPFDVDEIDQPENYTNSKATYSKKELLELYEKDIISSIKRKQ
;
A
#
# COMPACT_ATOMS: atom_id res chain seq x y z
N MET A 1 -7.60 14.85 9.28
CA MET A 1 -6.93 13.62 9.77
C MET A 1 -5.47 13.97 10.01
N ILE A 2 -4.96 13.83 11.24
CA ILE A 2 -3.56 14.14 11.57
C ILE A 2 -2.79 12.82 11.44
N VAL A 3 -1.82 12.80 10.52
CA VAL A 3 -0.92 11.67 10.33
C VAL A 3 0.35 11.95 11.13
N LEU A 4 0.61 11.14 12.15
CA LEU A 4 1.78 11.27 13.02
C LEU A 4 2.81 10.21 12.63
N ILE A 5 3.98 10.67 12.19
CA ILE A 5 5.15 9.82 11.98
C ILE A 5 6.04 9.95 13.22
N GLY A 6 6.45 8.84 13.78
CA GLY A 6 7.31 8.79 14.95
C GLY A 6 8.16 7.53 15.00
N THR A 7 8.98 7.44 16.03
CA THR A 7 9.76 6.23 16.35
C THR A 7 9.39 5.74 17.74
N ASN A 8 9.39 4.42 17.89
CA ASN A 8 9.18 3.77 19.18
C ASN A 8 10.17 2.62 19.35
N THR A 9 10.32 2.13 20.56
CA THR A 9 11.22 1.04 20.90
C THR A 9 10.45 -0.12 21.53
N ASN A 10 10.93 -1.33 21.27
CA ASN A 10 10.40 -2.54 21.91
C ASN A 10 11.56 -3.37 22.43
N LEU A 11 11.48 -3.82 23.69
CA LEU A 11 12.45 -4.73 24.28
C LEU A 11 12.42 -6.06 23.52
N ILE A 12 13.57 -6.50 23.04
CA ILE A 12 13.73 -7.76 22.31
C ILE A 12 14.58 -8.79 23.02
N GLN A 13 15.54 -8.30 23.84
CA GLN A 13 16.43 -9.19 24.59
C GLN A 13 16.89 -8.51 25.88
N GLU A 14 17.04 -9.27 26.95
CA GLU A 14 17.67 -8.84 28.19
C GLU A 14 18.49 -9.98 28.80
N GLY A 15 19.49 -9.63 29.59
CA GLY A 15 20.35 -10.62 30.24
C GLY A 15 21.42 -9.99 31.10
N GLN A 16 22.37 -10.82 31.56
CA GLN A 16 23.48 -10.41 32.38
C GLN A 16 24.82 -10.53 31.63
N ILE A 17 25.68 -9.53 31.76
CA ILE A 17 27.02 -9.56 31.19
C ILE A 17 27.99 -10.04 32.30
N THR A 18 28.54 -11.21 32.09
CA THR A 18 29.50 -11.81 33.06
C THR A 18 30.96 -11.67 32.64
N SER A 19 31.20 -11.27 31.40
CA SER A 19 32.53 -11.18 30.78
C SER A 19 33.22 -9.83 30.90
N VAL A 20 32.52 -8.83 31.46
CA VAL A 20 32.98 -7.44 31.55
C VAL A 20 32.67 -6.89 32.95
N ASP A 21 33.64 -6.16 33.50
CA ASP A 21 33.48 -5.47 34.78
C ASP A 21 32.80 -4.10 34.58
N CYS A 22 32.17 -3.59 35.63
CA CYS A 22 31.53 -2.29 35.56
C CYS A 22 32.54 -1.16 35.30
N PRO A 23 32.40 -0.32 34.29
CA PRO A 23 33.31 0.78 33.99
C PRO A 23 33.43 1.82 35.11
N SER A 24 32.43 1.94 35.98
CA SER A 24 32.40 2.93 37.06
C SER A 24 32.91 2.40 38.42
N CYS A 25 32.50 1.19 38.82
CA CYS A 25 32.80 0.67 40.14
C CYS A 25 33.71 -0.57 40.10
N SER A 26 34.12 -1.02 38.93
CA SER A 26 35.02 -2.19 38.72
C SER A 26 34.52 -3.50 39.36
N SER A 27 33.23 -3.59 39.66
CA SER A 27 32.62 -4.81 40.19
C SER A 27 32.33 -5.78 39.06
N SER A 28 32.59 -7.08 39.30
CA SER A 28 32.36 -8.15 38.32
C SER A 28 30.94 -8.72 38.45
N ASN A 29 30.38 -9.22 37.35
CA ASN A 29 29.07 -9.90 37.32
C ASN A 29 27.86 -9.04 37.80
N VAL A 30 27.91 -7.72 37.62
CA VAL A 30 26.91 -6.78 38.11
C VAL A 30 26.21 -6.02 36.98
N LEU A 31 26.60 -6.27 35.73
CA LEU A 31 26.04 -5.60 34.57
C LEU A 31 24.89 -6.40 34.01
N TYR A 32 23.77 -5.73 33.82
CA TYR A 32 22.59 -6.24 33.10
C TYR A 32 22.41 -5.43 31.83
N TYR A 33 22.05 -6.09 30.74
CA TYR A 33 21.81 -5.42 29.46
C TYR A 33 20.38 -5.58 29.02
N ARG A 34 19.92 -4.61 28.24
CA ARG A 34 18.65 -4.59 27.52
C ARG A 34 18.90 -4.17 26.08
N ILE A 35 18.31 -4.90 25.14
CA ILE A 35 18.36 -4.57 23.72
C ILE A 35 16.95 -4.26 23.26
N TYR A 36 16.82 -3.09 22.66
CA TYR A 36 15.55 -2.64 22.10
C TYR A 36 15.63 -2.62 20.57
N SER A 37 14.58 -3.06 19.90
CA SER A 37 14.37 -2.78 18.48
C SER A 37 13.69 -1.42 18.35
N LYS A 38 14.33 -0.50 17.63
CA LYS A 38 13.76 0.79 17.28
C LYS A 38 13.06 0.70 15.92
N TYR A 39 11.82 1.17 15.84
CA TYR A 39 11.03 1.11 14.61
C TYR A 39 10.31 2.43 14.35
N VAL A 40 10.06 2.70 13.06
CA VAL A 40 9.23 3.83 12.62
C VAL A 40 7.78 3.37 12.60
N HIS A 41 6.88 4.25 13.02
CA HIS A 41 5.43 4.03 12.94
C HIS A 41 4.72 5.21 12.29
N LEU A 42 3.60 4.89 11.64
CA LEU A 42 2.66 5.85 11.09
C LEU A 42 1.34 5.70 11.85
N THR A 43 0.95 6.72 12.62
CA THR A 43 -0.29 6.70 13.40
C THR A 43 -0.48 5.37 14.18
N MET A 44 0.56 4.92 14.90
CA MET A 44 0.63 3.68 15.69
C MET A 44 0.85 2.37 14.87
N ILE A 45 0.79 2.40 13.55
CA ILE A 45 1.08 1.22 12.72
C ILE A 45 2.60 1.15 12.49
N PRO A 46 3.30 0.10 12.94
CA PRO A 46 4.72 -0.06 12.69
C PRO A 46 4.98 -0.29 11.21
N LEU A 47 5.95 0.43 10.65
CA LEU A 47 6.33 0.34 9.24
C LEU A 47 7.54 -0.54 9.03
N PHE A 48 8.66 -0.19 9.69
CA PHE A 48 9.92 -0.92 9.58
C PHE A 48 10.84 -0.60 10.75
N ALA A 49 11.73 -1.53 11.06
CA ALA A 49 12.77 -1.34 12.05
C ALA A 49 13.91 -0.50 11.48
N VAL A 50 14.46 0.40 12.31
CA VAL A 50 15.55 1.32 11.92
C VAL A 50 16.83 1.08 12.70
N GLY A 51 16.87 0.09 13.59
CA GLY A 51 18.08 -0.27 14.32
C GLY A 51 17.79 -0.93 15.67
N LYS A 52 18.84 -1.14 16.41
CA LYS A 52 18.80 -1.65 17.78
C LYS A 52 19.46 -0.65 18.71
N ILE A 53 18.96 -0.55 19.92
CA ILE A 53 19.52 0.24 21.01
C ILE A 53 19.97 -0.75 22.08
N PHE A 54 21.22 -0.61 22.53
CA PHE A 54 21.77 -1.35 23.63
C PHE A 54 21.87 -0.42 24.84
N GLU A 55 21.35 -0.85 25.95
CA GLU A 55 21.48 -0.19 27.26
C GLU A 55 21.97 -1.21 28.27
N SER A 56 22.81 -0.80 29.19
CA SER A 56 23.20 -1.64 30.32
C SER A 56 23.17 -0.87 31.63
N GLU A 57 22.87 -1.58 32.70
CA GLU A 57 22.75 -1.04 34.05
C GLU A 57 23.61 -1.86 35.02
N CYS A 58 24.33 -1.17 35.90
CA CYS A 58 25.08 -1.82 36.97
C CYS A 58 24.24 -1.95 38.25
N SER A 59 23.97 -3.16 38.69
CA SER A 59 23.19 -3.41 39.92
C SER A 59 23.92 -2.99 41.23
N ASN A 60 25.21 -2.73 41.19
CA ASN A 60 25.97 -2.32 42.37
C ASN A 60 26.04 -0.78 42.54
N CYS A 61 26.25 -0.04 41.46
CA CYS A 61 26.36 1.42 41.53
C CYS A 61 25.18 2.15 40.91
N ASN A 62 24.19 1.44 40.34
CA ASN A 62 22.94 1.95 39.70
C ASN A 62 23.24 2.97 38.62
N LYS A 63 24.34 2.80 37.86
CA LYS A 63 24.65 3.63 36.70
C LYS A 63 24.26 2.92 35.42
N ASP A 64 23.70 3.69 34.50
CA ASP A 64 23.42 3.25 33.14
C ASP A 64 24.63 3.53 32.25
N PHE A 65 24.81 2.66 31.26
CA PHE A 65 25.87 2.73 30.27
C PHE A 65 25.32 2.40 28.90
N ASP A 66 25.70 3.22 27.94
CA ASP A 66 25.51 2.91 26.52
C ASP A 66 26.65 2.04 25.99
N TYR A 67 26.47 1.45 24.81
CA TYR A 67 27.52 0.63 24.18
C TYR A 67 28.84 1.39 24.00
N GLU A 68 28.80 2.70 23.78
CA GLU A 68 29.96 3.57 23.57
C GLU A 68 30.76 3.82 24.84
N ASP A 69 30.19 3.61 26.02
CA ASP A 69 30.87 3.83 27.34
C ASP A 69 31.86 2.73 27.68
N PHE A 70 31.85 1.62 26.93
CA PHE A 70 32.77 0.50 27.16
C PHE A 70 34.07 0.64 26.36
N SER A 71 35.17 0.04 26.90
CA SER A 71 36.43 -0.06 26.18
C SER A 71 36.27 -0.91 24.91
N GLU A 72 37.10 -0.70 23.89
CA GLU A 72 37.03 -1.49 22.64
C GLU A 72 37.15 -3.00 22.87
N ASN A 73 37.98 -3.42 23.82
CA ASN A 73 38.09 -4.82 24.19
C ASN A 73 36.82 -5.38 24.85
N ASP A 74 36.12 -4.56 25.63
CA ASP A 74 34.86 -4.97 26.28
C ASP A 74 33.68 -4.91 25.32
N LYS A 75 33.66 -3.96 24.39
CA LYS A 75 32.71 -3.92 23.25
C LYS A 75 32.79 -5.21 22.45
N GLU A 76 33.97 -5.71 22.15
CA GLU A 76 34.16 -6.98 21.43
C GLU A 76 33.62 -8.17 22.23
N LYS A 77 33.84 -8.22 23.54
CA LYS A 77 33.28 -9.27 24.40
C LYS A 77 31.75 -9.20 24.44
N ILE A 78 31.19 -8.02 24.58
CA ILE A 78 29.73 -7.79 24.63
C ILE A 78 29.07 -8.26 23.33
N ILE A 79 29.57 -7.81 22.15
CA ILE A 79 28.98 -8.17 20.86
C ILE A 79 29.12 -9.66 20.53
N ASN A 80 30.12 -10.34 21.12
CA ASN A 80 30.33 -11.77 20.96
C ASN A 80 29.47 -12.65 21.86
N LEU A 81 28.70 -12.07 22.79
CA LEU A 81 27.70 -12.83 23.53
C LEU A 81 26.65 -13.37 22.56
N LYS A 82 26.43 -14.69 22.65
CA LYS A 82 25.52 -15.41 21.74
C LYS A 82 24.14 -14.78 21.72
N GLU A 83 23.62 -14.45 22.87
CA GLU A 83 22.29 -13.86 23.06
C GLU A 83 22.13 -12.49 22.38
N ILE A 84 23.22 -11.69 22.37
CA ILE A 84 23.20 -10.38 21.70
C ILE A 84 23.25 -10.51 20.18
N LYS A 85 24.03 -11.48 19.67
CA LYS A 85 24.09 -11.80 18.24
C LYS A 85 22.77 -12.33 17.70
N GLU A 86 22.09 -13.16 18.49
CA GLU A 86 20.83 -13.81 18.11
C GLU A 86 19.59 -12.93 18.38
N ALA A 87 19.74 -11.75 18.99
CA ALA A 87 18.64 -10.83 19.21
C ALA A 87 18.04 -10.39 17.87
N GLU A 88 16.87 -10.93 17.52
CA GLU A 88 16.21 -10.65 16.25
C GLU A 88 15.13 -9.55 16.39
N THR A 89 15.01 -8.75 15.36
CA THR A 89 13.92 -7.75 15.28
C THR A 89 12.59 -8.46 15.04
N PRO A 90 11.55 -8.23 15.85
CA PRO A 90 10.27 -8.88 15.67
C PRO A 90 9.64 -8.56 14.30
N PHE A 91 9.11 -9.57 13.62
CA PHE A 91 8.54 -9.43 12.28
C PHE A 91 7.33 -8.47 12.23
N TRP A 92 6.58 -8.31 13.32
CA TRP A 92 5.44 -7.40 13.38
C TRP A 92 5.83 -5.93 13.18
N THR A 93 7.10 -5.57 13.37
CA THR A 93 7.60 -4.22 13.07
C THR A 93 7.53 -3.86 11.59
N TYR A 94 7.27 -4.83 10.70
CA TYR A 94 7.11 -4.66 9.25
C TYR A 94 5.66 -4.75 8.79
N THR A 95 4.69 -4.79 9.71
CA THR A 95 3.26 -4.95 9.40
C THR A 95 2.77 -3.89 8.40
N GLY A 96 3.17 -2.64 8.56
CA GLY A 96 2.75 -1.56 7.67
C GLY A 96 3.22 -1.75 6.22
N ILE A 97 4.47 -2.21 6.03
CA ILE A 97 4.99 -2.52 4.69
C ILE A 97 4.26 -3.72 4.09
N ILE A 98 3.99 -4.76 4.88
CA ILE A 98 3.27 -5.95 4.40
C ILE A 98 1.86 -5.57 3.93
N VAL A 99 1.16 -4.75 4.70
CA VAL A 99 -0.17 -4.24 4.34
C VAL A 99 -0.10 -3.39 3.07
N LEU A 100 0.88 -2.50 2.95
CA LEU A 100 1.08 -1.67 1.74
C LEU A 100 1.31 -2.53 0.48
N ILE A 101 2.18 -3.54 0.57
CA ILE A 101 2.42 -4.48 -0.53
C ILE A 101 1.13 -5.22 -0.90
N GLY A 102 0.35 -5.65 0.09
CA GLY A 102 -0.96 -6.29 -0.13
C GLY A 102 -1.92 -5.38 -0.92
N PHE A 103 -2.01 -4.11 -0.57
CA PHE A 103 -2.82 -3.14 -1.32
C PHE A 103 -2.34 -2.92 -2.76
N ILE A 104 -1.01 -2.87 -2.97
CA ILE A 104 -0.43 -2.73 -4.32
C ILE A 104 -0.79 -3.95 -5.17
N ILE A 105 -0.60 -5.16 -4.64
CA ILE A 105 -0.94 -6.41 -5.36
C ILE A 105 -2.43 -6.46 -5.67
N PHE A 106 -3.28 -6.12 -4.70
CA PHE A 106 -4.74 -6.06 -4.90
C PHE A 106 -5.11 -5.06 -6.00
N GLY A 107 -4.51 -3.87 -5.98
CA GLY A 107 -4.74 -2.84 -7.01
C GLY A 107 -4.33 -3.29 -8.41
N ILE A 108 -3.16 -3.95 -8.53
CA ILE A 108 -2.69 -4.50 -9.81
C ILE A 108 -3.65 -5.58 -10.32
N ASN A 109 -4.06 -6.53 -9.48
CA ASN A 109 -4.97 -7.59 -9.88
C ASN A 109 -6.33 -7.02 -10.33
N SER A 110 -6.89 -6.07 -9.57
CA SER A 110 -8.15 -5.41 -9.94
C SER A 110 -8.03 -4.66 -11.27
N TYR A 111 -6.88 -4.02 -11.54
CA TYR A 111 -6.63 -3.34 -12.80
C TYR A 111 -6.56 -4.32 -13.98
N LEU A 112 -5.86 -5.45 -13.82
CA LEU A 112 -5.74 -6.48 -14.85
C LEU A 112 -7.09 -7.13 -15.17
N GLU A 113 -7.86 -7.52 -14.15
CA GLU A 113 -9.21 -8.09 -14.33
C GLU A 113 -10.14 -7.11 -15.06
N ASN A 114 -10.10 -5.83 -14.73
CA ASN A 114 -10.91 -4.82 -15.40
C ASN A 114 -10.54 -4.70 -16.89
N ASN A 115 -9.26 -4.67 -17.22
CA ASN A 115 -8.80 -4.61 -18.61
C ASN A 115 -9.19 -5.84 -19.43
N ASP A 116 -9.07 -7.03 -18.84
CA ASP A 116 -9.49 -8.28 -19.52
C ASP A 116 -10.99 -8.26 -19.80
N GLN A 117 -11.82 -7.84 -18.85
CA GLN A 117 -13.28 -7.71 -19.04
C GLN A 117 -13.64 -6.66 -20.11
N ILE A 118 -12.95 -5.52 -20.14
CA ILE A 118 -13.18 -4.49 -21.15
C ILE A 118 -12.79 -5.03 -22.53
N SER A 119 -11.64 -5.68 -22.65
CA SER A 119 -11.15 -6.27 -23.90
C SER A 119 -12.11 -7.33 -24.44
N GLU A 120 -12.67 -8.17 -23.60
CA GLU A 120 -13.68 -9.15 -24.00
C GLU A 120 -14.98 -8.45 -24.48
N ARG A 121 -15.51 -7.50 -23.70
CA ARG A 121 -16.77 -6.83 -23.97
C ARG A 121 -16.71 -5.92 -25.19
N ILE A 122 -15.58 -5.24 -25.45
CA ILE A 122 -15.42 -4.39 -26.62
C ILE A 122 -15.45 -5.20 -27.92
N ASN A 123 -14.93 -6.43 -27.90
CA ASN A 123 -14.95 -7.33 -29.05
C ASN A 123 -16.32 -8.01 -29.24
N THR A 124 -17.13 -8.11 -28.18
CA THR A 124 -18.46 -8.73 -28.19
C THR A 124 -19.52 -7.77 -27.64
N PRO A 125 -19.75 -6.61 -28.27
CA PRO A 125 -20.75 -5.64 -27.83
C PRO A 125 -22.12 -6.27 -27.75
N THR A 126 -22.91 -5.89 -26.77
CA THR A 126 -24.28 -6.39 -26.53
C THR A 126 -25.20 -5.21 -26.28
N VAL A 127 -26.45 -5.32 -26.76
CA VAL A 127 -27.49 -4.31 -26.50
C VAL A 127 -27.68 -4.15 -24.99
N GLY A 128 -27.69 -2.91 -24.54
CA GLY A 128 -27.72 -2.55 -23.10
C GLY A 128 -26.38 -2.36 -22.44
N ASP A 129 -25.26 -2.68 -23.12
CA ASP A 129 -23.92 -2.33 -22.59
C ASP A 129 -23.81 -0.81 -22.47
N VAL A 130 -23.20 -0.37 -21.35
CA VAL A 130 -22.92 1.05 -21.08
C VAL A 130 -21.41 1.25 -21.05
N TYR A 131 -20.92 2.12 -21.91
CA TYR A 131 -19.51 2.45 -22.06
C TYR A 131 -19.21 3.76 -21.37
N ASN A 132 -18.28 3.77 -20.45
CA ASN A 132 -17.80 4.98 -19.77
C ASN A 132 -16.76 5.67 -20.65
N LEU A 133 -17.01 6.93 -20.98
CA LEU A 133 -16.19 7.73 -21.88
C LEU A 133 -15.43 8.83 -21.13
N LYS A 134 -14.18 9.01 -21.49
CA LYS A 134 -13.40 10.20 -21.15
C LYS A 134 -13.50 11.20 -22.30
N LEU A 135 -14.12 12.34 -22.06
CA LEU A 135 -14.31 13.38 -23.06
C LEU A 135 -13.04 14.22 -23.27
N SER A 136 -12.93 14.86 -24.43
CA SER A 136 -11.77 15.69 -24.79
C SER A 136 -11.56 16.91 -23.88
N ASN A 137 -12.60 17.35 -23.18
CA ASN A 137 -12.57 18.44 -22.21
C ASN A 137 -12.17 18.00 -20.79
N GLY A 138 -11.83 16.71 -20.61
CA GLY A 138 -11.45 16.13 -19.33
C GLY A 138 -12.59 15.67 -18.43
N TYR A 139 -13.83 15.81 -18.87
CA TYR A 139 -15.00 15.26 -18.19
C TYR A 139 -15.25 13.80 -18.57
N TYR A 140 -16.13 13.15 -17.83
CA TYR A 140 -16.53 11.76 -18.04
C TYR A 140 -18.03 11.70 -18.29
N SER A 141 -18.46 10.80 -19.17
CA SER A 141 -19.87 10.57 -19.50
C SER A 141 -20.08 9.10 -19.85
N THR A 142 -21.30 8.73 -20.23
CA THR A 142 -21.63 7.37 -20.65
C THR A 142 -22.29 7.34 -22.00
N VAL A 143 -22.16 6.21 -22.69
CA VAL A 143 -22.94 5.91 -23.91
C VAL A 143 -23.49 4.51 -23.77
N ARG A 144 -24.79 4.36 -24.07
CA ARG A 144 -25.51 3.09 -23.99
C ARG A 144 -25.75 2.54 -25.39
N ILE A 145 -25.55 1.24 -25.59
CA ILE A 145 -25.88 0.54 -26.83
C ILE A 145 -27.38 0.26 -26.86
N ASP A 146 -28.05 0.80 -27.86
CA ASP A 146 -29.48 0.59 -28.07
C ASP A 146 -29.77 -0.55 -29.06
N GLU A 147 -28.99 -0.65 -30.15
CA GLU A 147 -29.16 -1.63 -31.22
C GLU A 147 -27.81 -1.97 -31.85
N ILE A 148 -27.68 -3.20 -32.33
CA ILE A 148 -26.54 -3.66 -33.12
C ILE A 148 -27.02 -4.28 -34.40
N ASN A 149 -26.54 -3.77 -35.55
CA ASN A 149 -26.86 -4.29 -36.85
C ASN A 149 -25.56 -4.54 -37.65
N ASN A 150 -25.21 -5.81 -37.82
CA ASN A 150 -23.95 -6.26 -38.45
C ASN A 150 -22.72 -5.63 -37.78
N ASP A 151 -22.10 -4.64 -38.46
CA ASP A 151 -20.92 -3.92 -37.98
C ASP A 151 -21.24 -2.57 -37.32
N SER A 152 -22.51 -2.13 -37.42
CA SER A 152 -22.95 -0.84 -36.88
C SER A 152 -23.56 -1.00 -35.48
N VAL A 153 -23.08 -0.18 -34.54
CA VAL A 153 -23.56 -0.11 -33.17
C VAL A 153 -24.23 1.24 -32.97
N TYR A 154 -25.55 1.21 -32.77
CA TYR A 154 -26.36 2.39 -32.51
C TYR A 154 -26.42 2.65 -31.02
N THR A 155 -26.15 3.88 -30.64
CA THR A 155 -25.98 4.25 -29.22
C THR A 155 -26.73 5.53 -28.92
N THR A 156 -27.09 5.71 -27.64
CA THR A 156 -27.53 6.99 -27.10
C THR A 156 -26.50 7.46 -26.05
N GLN A 157 -26.05 8.70 -26.22
CA GLN A 157 -25.15 9.34 -25.25
C GLN A 157 -25.94 9.84 -24.05
N ASN A 158 -25.31 9.84 -22.88
CA ASN A 158 -25.88 10.45 -21.70
C ASN A 158 -25.93 11.98 -21.87
N ASP A 159 -27.00 12.60 -21.43
CA ASP A 159 -27.21 14.06 -21.51
C ASP A 159 -26.32 14.81 -20.46
N TYR A 160 -25.77 14.10 -19.51
CA TYR A 160 -24.93 14.64 -18.43
C TYR A 160 -23.49 14.16 -18.52
N ASN A 161 -22.61 14.90 -17.88
CA ASN A 161 -21.22 14.53 -17.68
C ASN A 161 -20.80 14.85 -16.23
N THR A 162 -19.70 14.24 -15.78
CA THR A 162 -19.16 14.43 -14.43
C THR A 162 -17.66 14.73 -14.48
N TYR A 163 -17.16 15.36 -13.45
CA TYR A 163 -15.73 15.69 -13.35
C TYR A 163 -14.84 14.50 -12.93
N LEU A 164 -15.39 13.55 -12.18
CA LEU A 164 -14.64 12.42 -11.64
C LEU A 164 -15.08 11.11 -12.31
N PRO A 165 -14.13 10.21 -12.62
CA PRO A 165 -14.43 8.96 -13.33
C PRO A 165 -15.30 7.98 -12.52
N PHE A 166 -15.32 8.07 -11.19
CA PHE A 166 -16.13 7.20 -10.33
C PHE A 166 -17.56 7.72 -10.08
N ASP A 167 -17.85 8.99 -10.40
CA ASP A 167 -19.19 9.56 -10.30
C ASP A 167 -20.05 9.24 -11.54
N VAL A 168 -19.47 8.58 -12.54
CA VAL A 168 -20.18 8.22 -13.79
C VAL A 168 -21.37 7.31 -13.53
N ASP A 169 -21.31 6.53 -12.45
CA ASP A 169 -22.39 5.64 -12.03
C ASP A 169 -23.64 6.40 -11.55
N GLU A 170 -23.46 7.59 -11.01
CA GLU A 170 -24.56 8.44 -10.54
C GLU A 170 -25.38 9.01 -11.69
N ILE A 171 -24.73 9.28 -12.84
CA ILE A 171 -25.40 9.78 -14.04
C ILE A 171 -25.91 8.67 -14.96
N ASP A 172 -25.53 7.39 -14.77
CA ASP A 172 -26.01 6.25 -15.57
C ASP A 172 -27.45 5.86 -15.17
N GLN A 173 -28.39 6.79 -15.38
CA GLN A 173 -29.82 6.60 -15.16
C GLN A 173 -30.56 6.53 -16.49
N PRO A 174 -31.57 5.65 -16.63
CA PRO A 174 -32.31 5.49 -17.90
C PRO A 174 -32.87 6.78 -18.47
N GLU A 175 -33.32 7.68 -17.61
CA GLU A 175 -33.90 9.00 -17.98
C GLU A 175 -32.88 9.97 -18.55
N ASN A 176 -31.60 9.73 -18.38
CA ASN A 176 -30.51 10.60 -18.82
C ASN A 176 -30.04 10.30 -20.25
N TYR A 177 -30.68 9.38 -20.94
CA TYR A 177 -30.39 9.02 -22.33
C TYR A 177 -31.54 9.40 -23.24
N THR A 178 -31.71 10.71 -23.56
CA THR A 178 -32.93 11.16 -24.25
C THR A 178 -32.73 11.43 -25.73
N ASN A 179 -31.70 12.14 -26.17
CA ASN A 179 -31.70 12.72 -27.52
C ASN A 179 -30.39 12.53 -28.31
N SER A 180 -29.26 12.39 -27.71
CA SER A 180 -27.98 12.40 -28.42
C SER A 180 -27.61 11.02 -28.95
N LYS A 181 -28.06 10.71 -30.16
CA LYS A 181 -27.78 9.45 -30.84
C LYS A 181 -26.47 9.53 -31.61
N ALA A 182 -25.67 8.46 -31.51
CA ALA A 182 -24.45 8.27 -32.27
C ALA A 182 -24.41 6.85 -32.83
N THR A 183 -23.69 6.68 -33.93
CA THR A 183 -23.46 5.36 -34.52
C THR A 183 -21.97 5.16 -34.66
N TYR A 184 -21.49 4.02 -34.20
CA TYR A 184 -20.11 3.60 -34.31
C TYR A 184 -20.03 2.28 -35.08
N SER A 185 -18.95 2.07 -35.82
CA SER A 185 -18.57 0.72 -36.22
C SER A 185 -17.90 0.00 -35.04
N LYS A 186 -17.90 -1.34 -35.04
CA LYS A 186 -17.16 -2.12 -34.04
C LYS A 186 -15.67 -1.75 -34.03
N LYS A 187 -15.12 -1.43 -35.20
CA LYS A 187 -13.75 -0.98 -35.32
C LYS A 187 -13.50 0.38 -34.64
N GLU A 188 -14.39 1.33 -34.82
CA GLU A 188 -14.29 2.64 -34.14
C GLU A 188 -14.38 2.50 -32.63
N LEU A 189 -15.24 1.62 -32.11
CA LEU A 189 -15.29 1.34 -30.67
C LEU A 189 -13.98 0.78 -30.15
N LEU A 190 -13.34 -0.12 -30.89
CA LEU A 190 -12.01 -0.66 -30.54
C LEU A 190 -10.94 0.43 -30.56
N GLU A 191 -10.95 1.31 -31.59
CA GLU A 191 -10.02 2.45 -31.65
C GLU A 191 -10.21 3.44 -30.49
N LEU A 192 -11.46 3.66 -30.04
CA LEU A 192 -11.74 4.48 -28.87
C LEU A 192 -11.21 3.85 -27.57
N TYR A 193 -11.28 2.54 -27.47
CA TYR A 193 -10.67 1.79 -26.35
C TYR A 193 -9.14 1.88 -26.39
N GLU A 194 -8.51 1.65 -27.54
CA GLU A 194 -7.05 1.75 -27.69
C GLU A 194 -6.50 3.16 -27.42
N LYS A 195 -7.34 4.19 -27.56
CA LYS A 195 -7.00 5.59 -27.24
C LYS A 195 -7.34 5.99 -25.80
N ASP A 196 -7.68 5.05 -24.94
CA ASP A 196 -8.09 5.27 -23.55
C ASP A 196 -9.30 6.24 -23.41
N ILE A 197 -10.14 6.35 -24.46
CA ILE A 197 -11.38 7.12 -24.42
C ILE A 197 -12.47 6.30 -23.76
N ILE A 198 -12.56 5.00 -24.03
CA ILE A 198 -13.42 4.06 -23.31
C ILE A 198 -12.63 3.53 -22.11
N SER A 199 -13.07 3.88 -20.89
CA SER A 199 -12.38 3.53 -19.65
C SER A 199 -12.96 2.32 -18.94
N SER A 200 -14.23 1.99 -19.15
CA SER A 200 -14.87 0.77 -18.65
C SER A 200 -16.15 0.45 -19.44
N ILE A 201 -16.58 -0.80 -19.35
CA ILE A 201 -17.82 -1.28 -19.98
C ILE A 201 -18.64 -2.02 -18.95
N LYS A 202 -19.86 -1.55 -18.69
CA LYS A 202 -20.82 -2.22 -17.82
C LYS A 202 -21.81 -3.01 -18.65
N ARG A 203 -21.98 -4.28 -18.33
CA ARG A 203 -23.02 -5.15 -18.90
C ARG A 203 -24.05 -5.42 -17.82
N LYS A 204 -25.26 -4.86 -17.98
CA LYS A 204 -26.38 -5.19 -17.09
C LYS A 204 -26.86 -6.61 -17.42
N GLN A 205 -26.80 -7.49 -16.44
CA GLN A 205 -27.35 -8.85 -16.52
C GLN A 205 -28.87 -8.80 -16.50
#